data_7cda80298bd75954e89bd7360e9af2f7
#
_entry.id   7cda80298bd75954e89bd7360e9af2f7
#
_cell.length_a   1.000
_cell.length_b   1.000
_cell.length_c   1.000
_cell.angle_alpha   90.00
_cell.angle_beta   90.00
_cell.angle_gamma   90.00
#
_symmetry.space_group_name_H-M   'P 1'
#
loop_
_entity.id
_entity.type
_entity.pdbx_description
1 polymer ?
#
loop_
_entity_poly.entity_id
_entity_poly.type
_entity_poly.pdbx_seq_one_letter_code
_entity_poly.pdbx_strand_id
1 'polypeptide(L)'
;MLAKYLLNEEKPNDLKSMVRRYLPEYGDYEKQDKFDKIPWDKKELEPLCHYGCQDTDYTLRLMLFFEKKLIDLGLYNTYRNLIMTASRVLTSVEKNGLYVDRAFNQELLDSYLPKIEAAKEAIYNLPKVKKFTKLYNQSKIEKYIAKLEEEIENLDPRVDKRKIQSREQKIANIRAGVFTTKKELELIRPVSLGSSVDLPQLMYSEEGFNFEVIKKNDSGKPSTDEETLTNLRLTVKKPDSPKAVFLDSLLELRGLEKMYKTYIEGWHEKTQDDDRLHGRFLIRGTTSGRLSSAEPNAQQIPKTSVDPNIKKQLVAPKGTLYIAS
;
A
#
# COMPACT_ATOMS: atom_id res chain seq x y z
N MET A 1 -12.74 -2.21 -23.02
CA MET A 1 -11.76 -1.42 -22.26
C MET A 1 -10.73 -0.69 -23.14
N LEU A 2 -9.91 -1.39 -23.95
CA LEU A 2 -8.86 -0.76 -24.79
C LEU A 2 -9.43 0.20 -25.84
N ALA A 3 -10.53 -0.15 -26.50
CA ALA A 3 -11.21 0.71 -27.46
C ALA A 3 -11.71 2.02 -26.81
N LYS A 4 -12.33 1.91 -25.63
CA LYS A 4 -12.78 3.10 -24.86
C LYS A 4 -11.61 3.96 -24.41
N TYR A 5 -10.49 3.36 -23.97
CA TYR A 5 -9.29 4.09 -23.60
C TYR A 5 -8.72 4.93 -24.74
N LEU A 6 -8.73 4.40 -25.97
CA LEU A 6 -8.27 5.14 -27.14
C LEU A 6 -9.17 6.34 -27.50
N LEU A 7 -10.47 6.25 -27.16
CA LEU A 7 -11.43 7.33 -27.37
C LEU A 7 -11.42 8.36 -26.24
N ASN A 8 -11.22 7.90 -25.02
CA ASN A 8 -11.18 8.73 -23.83
C ASN A 8 -10.48 7.93 -22.72
N GLU A 9 -9.33 8.43 -22.24
CA GLU A 9 -8.52 7.81 -21.19
C GLU A 9 -9.14 7.90 -19.79
N GLU A 10 -10.13 8.78 -19.57
CA GLU A 10 -10.77 8.95 -18.26
C GLU A 10 -11.40 7.66 -17.75
N LYS A 11 -11.28 7.44 -16.45
CA LYS A 11 -11.95 6.35 -15.72
C LYS A 11 -13.38 6.77 -15.34
N PRO A 12 -14.27 5.81 -15.05
CA PRO A 12 -14.05 4.37 -14.96
C PRO A 12 -14.07 3.64 -16.31
N ASN A 13 -13.34 2.52 -16.39
CA ASN A 13 -13.20 1.66 -17.56
C ASN A 13 -13.67 0.21 -17.31
N ASP A 14 -14.35 -0.05 -16.19
CA ASP A 14 -14.97 -1.35 -15.90
C ASP A 14 -16.24 -1.55 -16.73
N LEU A 15 -16.65 -2.81 -16.89
CA LEU A 15 -17.79 -3.18 -17.73
C LEU A 15 -19.07 -2.48 -17.27
N LYS A 16 -19.33 -2.49 -15.97
CA LYS A 16 -20.54 -1.94 -15.35
C LYS A 16 -20.72 -0.45 -15.63
N SER A 17 -19.65 0.30 -15.41
CA SER A 17 -19.64 1.75 -15.70
C SER A 17 -19.80 2.04 -17.18
N MET A 18 -19.23 1.20 -18.05
CA MET A 18 -19.39 1.34 -19.49
C MET A 18 -20.82 1.01 -19.93
N VAL A 19 -21.43 -0.04 -19.39
CA VAL A 19 -22.85 -0.36 -19.68
C VAL A 19 -23.74 0.80 -19.27
N ARG A 20 -23.63 1.30 -18.02
CA ARG A 20 -24.41 2.48 -17.57
C ARG A 20 -24.27 3.69 -18.48
N ARG A 21 -23.07 3.93 -19.01
CA ARG A 21 -22.78 5.13 -19.80
C ARG A 21 -23.17 5.00 -21.28
N TYR A 22 -22.99 3.84 -21.86
CA TYR A 22 -23.14 3.65 -23.31
C TYR A 22 -24.29 2.74 -23.72
N LEU A 23 -24.86 2.02 -22.76
CA LEU A 23 -26.03 1.15 -22.92
C LEU A 23 -27.00 1.39 -21.74
N PRO A 24 -27.51 2.64 -21.57
CA PRO A 24 -28.25 3.03 -20.36
C PRO A 24 -29.49 2.20 -20.11
N GLU A 25 -30.10 1.61 -21.13
CA GLU A 25 -31.23 0.69 -21.04
C GLU A 25 -30.91 -0.58 -20.23
N TYR A 26 -29.64 -0.94 -20.07
CA TYR A 26 -29.15 -2.08 -19.30
C TYR A 26 -28.36 -1.69 -18.05
N GLY A 27 -28.35 -0.39 -17.73
CA GLY A 27 -27.41 0.18 -16.73
C GLY A 27 -27.53 -0.35 -15.31
N ASP A 28 -28.65 -0.96 -14.96
CA ASP A 28 -28.93 -1.46 -13.60
C ASP A 28 -29.02 -2.98 -13.50
N TYR A 29 -28.48 -3.72 -14.49
CA TYR A 29 -28.58 -5.18 -14.54
C TYR A 29 -28.01 -5.89 -13.30
N GLU A 30 -27.02 -5.28 -12.63
CA GLU A 30 -26.41 -5.85 -11.41
C GLU A 30 -27.30 -5.71 -10.16
N LYS A 31 -28.16 -4.71 -10.11
CA LYS A 31 -29.06 -4.53 -8.97
C LYS A 31 -30.11 -5.62 -8.86
N GLN A 32 -30.38 -6.31 -9.96
CA GLN A 32 -31.39 -7.36 -10.03
C GLN A 32 -31.02 -8.58 -9.19
N ASP A 33 -29.72 -8.91 -9.09
CA ASP A 33 -29.30 -10.21 -8.53
C ASP A 33 -28.61 -10.15 -7.16
N LYS A 34 -28.40 -8.95 -6.56
CA LYS A 34 -27.73 -8.75 -5.24
C LYS A 34 -26.39 -9.50 -5.08
N PHE A 35 -25.69 -9.76 -6.19
CA PHE A 35 -24.50 -10.60 -6.25
C PHE A 35 -23.31 -10.09 -5.43
N ASP A 36 -23.23 -8.80 -5.19
CA ASP A 36 -22.07 -8.15 -4.55
C ASP A 36 -21.82 -8.58 -3.10
N LYS A 37 -22.81 -9.21 -2.46
CA LYS A 37 -22.76 -9.58 -1.03
C LYS A 37 -22.53 -11.06 -0.76
N ILE A 38 -22.59 -11.92 -1.79
CA ILE A 38 -22.47 -13.36 -1.63
C ILE A 38 -21.10 -13.80 -2.14
N PRO A 39 -20.30 -14.55 -1.37
CA PRO A 39 -19.05 -15.17 -1.84
C PRO A 39 -19.28 -16.02 -3.10
N TRP A 40 -18.32 -16.00 -4.02
CA TRP A 40 -18.45 -16.65 -5.34
C TRP A 40 -18.75 -18.15 -5.26
N ASP A 41 -18.16 -18.84 -4.29
CA ASP A 41 -18.32 -20.26 -4.01
C ASP A 41 -19.71 -20.63 -3.41
N LYS A 42 -20.45 -19.64 -2.96
CA LYS A 42 -21.79 -19.79 -2.36
C LYS A 42 -22.92 -19.26 -3.24
N LYS A 43 -22.62 -18.83 -4.46
CA LYS A 43 -23.64 -18.35 -5.40
C LYS A 43 -24.38 -19.52 -6.04
N GLU A 44 -25.69 -19.40 -6.17
CA GLU A 44 -26.51 -20.35 -6.92
C GLU A 44 -26.14 -20.32 -8.40
N LEU A 45 -26.16 -21.49 -9.05
CA LEU A 45 -25.70 -21.65 -10.42
C LEU A 45 -26.55 -20.89 -11.44
N GLU A 46 -27.88 -20.93 -11.31
CA GLU A 46 -28.79 -20.32 -12.29
C GLU A 46 -28.64 -18.80 -12.35
N PRO A 47 -28.72 -18.01 -11.24
CA PRO A 47 -28.43 -16.60 -11.25
C PRO A 47 -26.99 -16.29 -11.72
N LEU A 48 -26.00 -17.13 -11.38
CA LEU A 48 -24.63 -16.94 -11.82
C LEU A 48 -24.49 -17.09 -13.34
N CYS A 49 -25.15 -18.09 -13.94
CA CYS A 49 -25.20 -18.26 -15.38
C CYS A 49 -25.88 -17.08 -16.08
N HIS A 50 -27.01 -16.61 -15.54
CA HIS A 50 -27.72 -15.45 -16.10
C HIS A 50 -26.84 -14.20 -16.09
N TYR A 51 -26.18 -13.92 -14.97
CA TYR A 51 -25.24 -12.80 -14.84
C TYR A 51 -24.07 -12.93 -15.83
N GLY A 52 -23.47 -14.11 -15.96
CA GLY A 52 -22.39 -14.35 -16.92
C GLY A 52 -22.81 -14.17 -18.39
N CYS A 53 -24.04 -14.57 -18.73
CA CYS A 53 -24.61 -14.31 -20.06
C CYS A 53 -24.82 -12.83 -20.32
N GLN A 54 -25.29 -12.07 -19.35
CA GLN A 54 -25.44 -10.61 -19.45
C GLN A 54 -24.10 -9.91 -19.63
N ASP A 55 -23.07 -10.26 -18.85
CA ASP A 55 -21.73 -9.70 -18.99
C ASP A 55 -21.16 -9.95 -20.38
N THR A 56 -21.41 -11.12 -20.95
CA THR A 56 -20.95 -11.50 -22.30
C THR A 56 -21.69 -10.72 -23.38
N ASP A 57 -23.03 -10.63 -23.31
CA ASP A 57 -23.86 -9.89 -24.27
C ASP A 57 -23.51 -8.39 -24.26
N TYR A 58 -23.41 -7.78 -23.07
CA TYR A 58 -23.08 -6.35 -22.97
C TYR A 58 -21.64 -6.06 -23.40
N THR A 59 -20.72 -6.99 -23.21
CA THR A 59 -19.36 -6.89 -23.73
C THR A 59 -19.37 -6.85 -25.28
N LEU A 60 -20.16 -7.72 -25.91
CA LEU A 60 -20.31 -7.75 -27.37
C LEU A 60 -20.95 -6.46 -27.89
N ARG A 61 -22.03 -6.00 -27.29
CA ARG A 61 -22.71 -4.74 -27.67
C ARG A 61 -21.77 -3.55 -27.56
N LEU A 62 -21.01 -3.44 -26.48
CA LEU A 62 -20.01 -2.40 -26.29
C LEU A 62 -18.88 -2.50 -27.32
N MET A 63 -18.46 -3.72 -27.69
CA MET A 63 -17.46 -3.93 -28.75
C MET A 63 -17.95 -3.34 -30.07
N LEU A 64 -19.15 -3.70 -30.50
CA LEU A 64 -19.73 -3.20 -31.76
C LEU A 64 -19.92 -1.68 -31.74
N PHE A 65 -20.38 -1.13 -30.62
CA PHE A 65 -20.53 0.30 -30.43
C PHE A 65 -19.18 1.06 -30.56
N PHE A 66 -18.15 0.57 -29.88
CA PHE A 66 -16.83 1.20 -29.91
C PHE A 66 -16.13 0.99 -31.26
N GLU A 67 -16.29 -0.17 -31.91
CA GLU A 67 -15.73 -0.42 -33.22
C GLU A 67 -16.22 0.61 -34.24
N LYS A 68 -17.53 0.84 -34.29
CA LYS A 68 -18.11 1.88 -35.18
C LYS A 68 -17.51 3.26 -34.87
N LYS A 69 -17.43 3.65 -33.60
CA LYS A 69 -16.84 4.95 -33.21
C LYS A 69 -15.38 5.08 -33.62
N LEU A 70 -14.60 4.02 -33.50
CA LEU A 70 -13.19 4.02 -33.90
C LEU A 70 -13.04 4.18 -35.40
N ILE A 71 -13.93 3.57 -36.19
CA ILE A 71 -13.96 3.74 -37.66
C ILE A 71 -14.32 5.18 -38.04
N ASP A 72 -15.40 5.72 -37.45
CA ASP A 72 -15.88 7.08 -37.72
C ASP A 72 -14.82 8.16 -37.40
N LEU A 73 -13.94 7.90 -36.40
CA LEU A 73 -12.86 8.79 -35.99
C LEU A 73 -11.51 8.50 -36.65
N GLY A 74 -11.41 7.52 -37.55
CA GLY A 74 -10.17 7.13 -38.21
C GLY A 74 -9.14 6.44 -37.26
N LEU A 75 -9.55 6.01 -36.09
CA LEU A 75 -8.68 5.41 -35.04
C LEU A 75 -8.63 3.88 -35.13
N TYR A 76 -9.43 3.25 -35.99
CA TYR A 76 -9.56 1.79 -36.05
C TYR A 76 -8.23 1.09 -36.38
N ASN A 77 -7.44 1.63 -37.30
CA ASN A 77 -6.13 1.08 -37.66
C ASN A 77 -5.15 1.16 -36.47
N THR A 78 -5.13 2.26 -35.72
CA THR A 78 -4.32 2.39 -34.52
C THR A 78 -4.75 1.37 -33.47
N TYR A 79 -6.05 1.18 -33.29
CA TYR A 79 -6.58 0.17 -32.36
C TYR A 79 -6.15 -1.25 -32.75
N ARG A 80 -6.37 -1.65 -34.03
CA ARG A 80 -6.09 -3.02 -34.49
C ARG A 80 -4.60 -3.32 -34.57
N ASN A 81 -3.81 -2.42 -35.16
CA ASN A 81 -2.43 -2.70 -35.53
C ASN A 81 -1.44 -2.36 -34.40
N LEU A 82 -1.74 -1.34 -33.60
CA LEU A 82 -0.87 -0.96 -32.48
C LEU A 82 -1.38 -1.52 -31.13
N ILE A 83 -2.58 -1.11 -30.69
CA ILE A 83 -3.06 -1.42 -29.34
C ILE A 83 -3.32 -2.92 -29.15
N MET A 84 -4.02 -3.56 -30.08
CA MET A 84 -4.32 -5.00 -29.99
C MET A 84 -3.07 -5.85 -30.19
N THR A 85 -2.14 -5.44 -31.03
CA THR A 85 -0.86 -6.13 -31.20
C THR A 85 0.00 -5.99 -29.95
N ALA A 86 0.12 -4.80 -29.39
CA ALA A 86 0.81 -4.56 -28.12
C ALA A 86 0.20 -5.42 -26.99
N SER A 87 -1.13 -5.50 -26.91
CA SER A 87 -1.81 -6.34 -25.91
C SER A 87 -1.42 -7.82 -26.01
N ARG A 88 -1.35 -8.38 -27.23
CA ARG A 88 -0.93 -9.77 -27.45
C ARG A 88 0.53 -10.00 -27.07
N VAL A 89 1.43 -9.10 -27.46
CA VAL A 89 2.85 -9.17 -27.10
C VAL A 89 3.03 -9.10 -25.59
N LEU A 90 2.36 -8.16 -24.93
CA LEU A 90 2.44 -8.01 -23.48
C LEU A 90 1.88 -9.25 -22.75
N THR A 91 0.81 -9.85 -23.24
CA THR A 91 0.31 -11.13 -22.70
C THR A 91 1.37 -12.25 -22.80
N SER A 92 2.13 -12.29 -23.88
CA SER A 92 3.24 -13.25 -24.01
C SER A 92 4.38 -12.94 -23.03
N VAL A 93 4.71 -11.67 -22.83
CA VAL A 93 5.70 -11.23 -21.83
C VAL A 93 5.26 -11.59 -20.42
N GLU A 94 3.99 -11.33 -20.07
CA GLU A 94 3.39 -11.69 -18.77
C GLU A 94 3.45 -13.20 -18.52
N LYS A 95 3.09 -14.01 -19.53
CA LYS A 95 3.19 -15.48 -19.44
C LYS A 95 4.63 -15.97 -19.28
N ASN A 96 5.59 -15.34 -19.93
CA ASN A 96 6.99 -15.73 -19.81
C ASN A 96 7.56 -15.37 -18.44
N GLY A 97 7.16 -14.25 -17.86
CA GLY A 97 7.61 -13.79 -16.54
C GLY A 97 9.11 -13.49 -16.46
N LEU A 98 9.57 -13.19 -15.25
CA LEU A 98 10.98 -12.95 -14.91
C LEU A 98 11.47 -14.03 -13.97
N TYR A 99 12.50 -14.77 -14.33
CA TYR A 99 13.06 -15.84 -13.51
C TYR A 99 13.79 -15.27 -12.28
N VAL A 100 13.49 -15.83 -11.10
CA VAL A 100 14.02 -15.40 -9.80
C VAL A 100 14.91 -16.49 -9.23
N ASP A 101 16.10 -16.13 -8.81
CA ASP A 101 16.96 -16.98 -7.99
C ASP A 101 16.40 -17.03 -6.55
N ARG A 102 15.65 -18.10 -6.24
CA ARG A 102 15.06 -18.28 -4.92
C ARG A 102 16.06 -18.42 -3.80
N ALA A 103 17.21 -19.06 -4.07
CA ALA A 103 18.25 -19.22 -3.06
C ALA A 103 18.84 -17.87 -2.68
N PHE A 104 19.20 -17.07 -3.68
CA PHE A 104 19.69 -15.71 -3.44
C PHE A 104 18.62 -14.79 -2.83
N ASN A 105 17.36 -14.94 -3.22
CA ASN A 105 16.26 -14.19 -2.60
C ASN A 105 16.11 -14.53 -1.11
N GLN A 106 16.25 -15.81 -0.73
CA GLN A 106 16.24 -16.23 0.68
C GLN A 106 17.42 -15.64 1.47
N GLU A 107 18.63 -15.63 0.89
CA GLU A 107 19.79 -14.97 1.52
C GLU A 107 19.53 -13.48 1.77
N LEU A 108 18.82 -12.79 0.85
CA LEU A 108 18.44 -11.40 1.04
C LEU A 108 17.41 -11.23 2.15
N LEU A 109 16.39 -12.09 2.22
CA LEU A 109 15.42 -12.08 3.32
C LEU A 109 16.12 -12.13 4.68
N ASP A 110 17.05 -13.09 4.82
CA ASP A 110 17.78 -13.31 6.08
C ASP A 110 18.74 -12.17 6.42
N SER A 111 19.31 -11.51 5.40
CA SER A 111 20.29 -10.44 5.60
C SER A 111 19.69 -9.05 5.84
N TYR A 112 18.49 -8.79 5.30
CA TYR A 112 17.88 -7.45 5.43
C TYR A 112 17.12 -7.25 6.74
N LEU A 113 16.49 -8.28 7.30
CA LEU A 113 15.79 -8.18 8.58
C LEU A 113 16.67 -7.64 9.71
N PRO A 114 17.90 -8.18 9.93
CA PRO A 114 18.78 -7.62 10.95
C PRO A 114 19.18 -6.17 10.69
N LYS A 115 19.36 -5.77 9.43
CA LYS A 115 19.70 -4.37 9.07
C LYS A 115 18.54 -3.42 9.42
N ILE A 116 17.31 -3.84 9.12
CA ILE A 116 16.11 -3.05 9.44
C ILE A 116 15.96 -2.90 10.96
N GLU A 117 16.15 -4.00 11.72
CA GLU A 117 16.06 -3.94 13.18
C GLU A 117 17.18 -3.08 13.77
N ALA A 118 18.41 -3.20 13.28
CA ALA A 118 19.51 -2.33 13.69
C ALA A 118 19.25 -0.85 13.40
N ALA A 119 18.68 -0.53 12.23
CA ALA A 119 18.31 0.83 11.88
C ALA A 119 17.17 1.38 12.78
N LYS A 120 16.18 0.55 13.13
CA LYS A 120 15.15 0.92 14.10
C LYS A 120 15.73 1.17 15.48
N GLU A 121 16.58 0.26 15.97
CA GLU A 121 17.25 0.43 17.27
C GLU A 121 18.09 1.71 17.31
N ALA A 122 18.82 2.02 16.24
CA ALA A 122 19.59 3.26 16.16
C ALA A 122 18.72 4.50 16.37
N ILE A 123 17.52 4.54 15.73
CA ILE A 123 16.56 5.65 15.91
C ILE A 123 16.00 5.66 17.34
N TYR A 124 15.58 4.52 17.88
CA TYR A 124 15.03 4.45 19.22
C TYR A 124 16.06 4.78 20.31
N ASN A 125 17.35 4.58 20.05
CA ASN A 125 18.43 4.91 20.93
C ASN A 125 18.78 6.40 20.95
N LEU A 126 18.28 7.21 20.01
CA LEU A 126 18.49 8.66 20.04
C LEU A 126 17.90 9.28 21.32
N PRO A 127 18.67 10.10 22.06
CA PRO A 127 18.22 10.66 23.36
C PRO A 127 16.88 11.40 23.27
N LYS A 128 16.67 12.14 22.17
CA LYS A 128 15.44 12.90 21.92
C LYS A 128 14.24 11.97 21.72
N VAL A 129 14.42 10.85 20.98
CA VAL A 129 13.37 9.85 20.74
C VAL A 129 13.00 9.11 22.03
N LYS A 130 14.00 8.73 22.84
CA LYS A 130 13.77 8.11 24.16
C LYS A 130 12.97 9.03 25.08
N LYS A 131 13.40 10.31 25.18
CA LYS A 131 12.71 11.30 26.01
C LYS A 131 11.27 11.51 25.53
N PHE A 132 11.08 11.70 24.23
CA PHE A 132 9.75 11.87 23.65
C PHE A 132 8.86 10.66 23.92
N THR A 133 9.34 9.42 23.64
CA THR A 133 8.57 8.18 23.86
C THR A 133 8.07 8.06 25.30
N LYS A 134 8.92 8.41 26.28
CA LYS A 134 8.52 8.40 27.69
C LYS A 134 7.38 9.37 27.98
N LEU A 135 7.52 10.64 27.56
CA LEU A 135 6.49 11.66 27.77
C LEU A 135 5.20 11.35 27.02
N TYR A 136 5.32 10.89 25.78
CA TYR A 136 4.18 10.54 24.93
C TYR A 136 3.40 9.36 25.49
N ASN A 137 4.09 8.32 25.98
CA ASN A 137 3.44 7.19 26.63
C ASN A 137 2.75 7.59 27.94
N GLN A 138 3.38 8.45 28.75
CA GLN A 138 2.76 8.99 29.94
C GLN A 138 1.47 9.76 29.60
N SER A 139 1.48 10.63 28.62
CA SER A 139 0.27 11.33 28.17
C SER A 139 -0.83 10.38 27.65
N LYS A 140 -0.46 9.28 26.95
CA LYS A 140 -1.43 8.24 26.55
C LYS A 140 -2.04 7.53 27.75
N ILE A 141 -1.23 7.19 28.74
CA ILE A 141 -1.68 6.55 29.99
C ILE A 141 -2.65 7.47 30.72
N GLU A 142 -2.30 8.74 30.92
CA GLU A 142 -3.16 9.72 31.58
C GLU A 142 -4.51 9.88 30.89
N LYS A 143 -4.51 10.01 29.55
CA LYS A 143 -5.75 10.07 28.74
C LYS A 143 -6.58 8.80 28.85
N TYR A 144 -5.93 7.64 28.93
CA TYR A 144 -6.65 6.37 29.07
C TYR A 144 -7.28 6.22 30.46
N ILE A 145 -6.57 6.64 31.51
CA ILE A 145 -7.09 6.66 32.89
C ILE A 145 -8.27 7.63 32.97
N ALA A 146 -8.13 8.87 32.47
CA ALA A 146 -9.21 9.86 32.47
C ALA A 146 -10.48 9.34 31.76
N LYS A 147 -10.30 8.62 30.67
CA LYS A 147 -11.43 7.97 29.99
C LYS A 147 -12.10 6.89 30.82
N LEU A 148 -11.33 6.09 31.57
CA LEU A 148 -11.91 5.08 32.46
C LEU A 148 -12.62 5.72 33.66
N GLU A 149 -12.12 6.84 34.16
CA GLU A 149 -12.75 7.62 35.24
C GLU A 149 -14.07 8.24 34.71
N GLU A 150 -14.10 8.83 33.55
CA GLU A 150 -15.34 9.31 32.89
C GLU A 150 -16.37 8.18 32.67
N GLU A 151 -15.90 7.00 32.24
CA GLU A 151 -16.76 5.82 32.11
C GLU A 151 -17.35 5.37 33.47
N ILE A 152 -16.64 5.52 34.58
CA ILE A 152 -17.13 5.22 35.91
C ILE A 152 -18.19 6.23 36.34
N GLU A 153 -17.97 7.53 36.11
CA GLU A 153 -18.91 8.60 36.43
C GLU A 153 -20.26 8.43 35.75
N ASN A 154 -20.26 7.86 34.51
CA ASN A 154 -21.47 7.60 33.73
C ASN A 154 -22.21 6.30 34.12
N LEU A 155 -21.73 5.51 35.09
CA LEU A 155 -22.35 4.27 35.55
C LEU A 155 -23.19 4.51 36.82
N ASP A 156 -24.32 3.78 36.95
CA ASP A 156 -25.14 3.81 38.18
C ASP A 156 -24.47 2.92 39.26
N PRO A 157 -24.03 3.50 40.41
CA PRO A 157 -23.38 2.73 41.48
C PRO A 157 -24.24 1.62 42.06
N ARG A 158 -25.56 1.69 41.90
CA ARG A 158 -26.49 0.68 42.45
C ARG A 158 -26.63 -0.53 41.53
N VAL A 159 -26.55 -0.31 40.20
CA VAL A 159 -26.76 -1.35 39.18
C VAL A 159 -25.44 -1.90 38.65
N ASP A 160 -24.45 -1.03 38.43
CA ASP A 160 -23.21 -1.35 37.69
C ASP A 160 -21.99 -1.60 38.60
N LYS A 161 -22.22 -1.94 39.87
CA LYS A 161 -21.14 -2.13 40.88
C LYS A 161 -19.96 -2.98 40.38
N ARG A 162 -20.23 -4.10 39.70
CA ARG A 162 -19.15 -4.97 39.13
C ARG A 162 -18.35 -4.28 38.02
N LYS A 163 -19.00 -3.47 37.18
CA LYS A 163 -18.32 -2.75 36.11
C LYS A 163 -17.43 -1.64 36.65
N ILE A 164 -17.92 -0.93 37.66
CA ILE A 164 -17.16 0.11 38.38
C ILE A 164 -15.91 -0.53 39.01
N GLN A 165 -16.07 -1.56 39.81
CA GLN A 165 -14.96 -2.26 40.47
C GLN A 165 -13.92 -2.79 39.47
N SER A 166 -14.36 -3.31 38.32
CA SER A 166 -13.46 -3.76 37.26
C SER A 166 -12.63 -2.62 36.67
N ARG A 167 -13.22 -1.41 36.48
CA ARG A 167 -12.49 -0.24 35.96
C ARG A 167 -11.54 0.36 36.97
N GLU A 168 -11.96 0.44 38.22
CA GLU A 168 -11.11 0.88 39.36
C GLU A 168 -9.87 -0.03 39.50
N GLN A 169 -10.07 -1.35 39.41
CA GLN A 169 -8.95 -2.30 39.40
C GLN A 169 -8.01 -2.11 38.23
N LYS A 170 -8.53 -1.83 37.02
CA LYS A 170 -7.69 -1.50 35.87
C LYS A 170 -6.88 -0.23 36.07
N ILE A 171 -7.49 0.83 36.59
CA ILE A 171 -6.80 2.08 36.87
C ILE A 171 -5.69 1.84 37.91
N ALA A 172 -5.98 1.09 38.96
CA ALA A 172 -5.00 0.72 40.00
C ALA A 172 -3.82 -0.06 39.39
N ASN A 173 -4.09 -1.06 38.57
CA ASN A 173 -3.06 -1.85 37.89
C ASN A 173 -2.18 -0.96 36.98
N ILE A 174 -2.78 -0.08 36.15
CA ILE A 174 -2.05 0.81 35.28
C ILE A 174 -1.18 1.79 36.06
N ARG A 175 -1.68 2.36 37.15
CA ARG A 175 -0.91 3.22 38.06
C ARG A 175 0.24 2.49 38.74
N ALA A 176 0.08 1.19 39.01
CA ALA A 176 1.12 0.31 39.50
C ALA A 176 2.11 -0.17 38.40
N GLY A 177 1.93 0.23 37.16
CA GLY A 177 2.77 -0.18 36.02
C GLY A 177 2.46 -1.59 35.49
N VAL A 178 1.31 -2.15 35.82
CA VAL A 178 0.86 -3.48 35.37
C VAL A 178 -0.09 -3.32 34.19
N PHE A 179 0.35 -3.77 32.99
CA PHE A 179 -0.39 -3.73 31.73
C PHE A 179 -0.66 -5.16 31.28
N THR A 180 -1.92 -5.55 31.16
CA THR A 180 -2.33 -6.94 30.91
C THR A 180 -3.02 -7.16 29.59
N THR A 181 -3.75 -6.16 29.10
CA THR A 181 -4.47 -6.27 27.83
C THR A 181 -3.64 -5.71 26.65
N LYS A 182 -3.90 -6.22 25.45
CA LYS A 182 -3.26 -5.71 24.21
C LYS A 182 -3.35 -4.18 24.10
N LYS A 183 -4.52 -3.61 24.47
CA LYS A 183 -4.75 -2.16 24.45
C LYS A 183 -3.90 -1.41 25.48
N GLU A 184 -3.70 -1.97 26.66
CA GLU A 184 -2.84 -1.40 27.70
C GLU A 184 -1.36 -1.48 27.30
N LEU A 185 -0.92 -2.61 26.73
CA LEU A 185 0.45 -2.76 26.21
C LEU A 185 0.79 -1.74 25.11
N GLU A 186 -0.18 -1.31 24.30
CA GLU A 186 0.01 -0.25 23.30
C GLU A 186 0.29 1.12 23.92
N LEU A 187 -0.08 1.37 25.18
CA LEU A 187 0.22 2.61 25.90
C LEU A 187 1.71 2.79 26.18
N ILE A 188 2.43 1.69 26.35
CA ILE A 188 3.85 1.68 26.76
C ILE A 188 4.78 1.29 25.61
N ARG A 189 4.27 0.99 24.43
CA ARG A 189 5.10 0.63 23.28
C ARG A 189 5.97 1.82 22.80
N PRO A 190 7.11 1.55 22.17
CA PRO A 190 7.86 2.58 21.47
C PRO A 190 6.99 3.33 20.45
N VAL A 191 7.31 4.61 20.22
CA VAL A 191 6.64 5.40 19.18
C VAL A 191 6.80 4.72 17.81
N SER A 192 5.70 4.54 17.09
CA SER A 192 5.74 3.84 15.81
C SER A 192 6.24 4.76 14.69
N LEU A 193 7.39 4.41 14.10
CA LEU A 193 8.02 5.18 13.02
C LEU A 193 7.25 5.10 11.67
N GLY A 194 6.34 4.13 11.53
CA GLY A 194 5.46 3.99 10.36
C GLY A 194 4.04 4.52 10.58
N SER A 195 3.69 4.94 11.80
CA SER A 195 2.33 5.38 12.14
C SER A 195 2.05 6.79 11.61
N SER A 196 0.89 6.95 10.97
CA SER A 196 0.35 8.26 10.56
C SER A 196 -0.08 9.17 11.72
N VAL A 197 0.01 8.68 12.96
CA VAL A 197 -0.30 9.42 14.18
C VAL A 197 0.95 9.66 15.02
N ASP A 198 1.69 8.59 15.35
CA ASP A 198 2.84 8.66 16.26
C ASP A 198 4.02 9.45 15.65
N LEU A 199 4.37 9.16 14.38
CA LEU A 199 5.49 9.80 13.73
C LEU A 199 5.31 11.32 13.56
N PRO A 200 4.14 11.84 13.11
CA PRO A 200 3.92 13.29 13.10
C PRO A 200 4.03 13.93 14.49
N GLN A 201 3.59 13.25 15.56
CA GLN A 201 3.77 13.76 16.92
C GLN A 201 5.25 13.87 17.30
N LEU A 202 6.05 12.83 17.01
CA LEU A 202 7.49 12.86 17.23
C LEU A 202 8.19 13.96 16.41
N MET A 203 7.75 14.21 15.18
CA MET A 203 8.39 15.16 14.29
C MET A 203 8.02 16.62 14.59
N TYR A 204 6.73 16.91 14.78
CA TYR A 204 6.21 18.26 14.73
C TYR A 204 5.80 18.84 16.10
N SER A 205 5.63 18.01 17.15
CA SER A 205 5.32 18.55 18.48
C SER A 205 6.52 19.24 19.14
N GLU A 206 6.26 20.11 20.11
CA GLU A 206 7.27 20.80 20.89
C GLU A 206 8.14 19.85 21.73
N GLU A 207 7.52 18.80 22.27
CA GLU A 207 8.22 17.74 23.00
C GLU A 207 9.08 16.87 22.10
N GLY A 208 8.69 16.75 20.82
CA GLY A 208 9.41 16.04 19.76
C GLY A 208 10.54 16.86 19.17
N PHE A 209 10.78 16.69 17.86
CA PHE A 209 11.84 17.42 17.16
C PHE A 209 11.46 18.86 16.81
N ASN A 210 10.19 19.23 16.90
CA ASN A 210 9.67 20.54 16.55
C ASN A 210 10.16 21.03 15.18
N PHE A 211 9.87 20.22 14.14
CA PHE A 211 10.07 20.61 12.75
C PHE A 211 8.95 21.55 12.30
N GLU A 212 9.24 22.42 11.35
CA GLU A 212 8.24 23.21 10.67
C GLU A 212 7.38 22.32 9.73
N VAL A 213 6.06 22.55 9.70
CA VAL A 213 5.14 21.82 8.80
C VAL A 213 5.19 22.44 7.42
N ILE A 214 5.96 21.84 6.51
CA ILE A 214 6.14 22.34 5.13
C ILE A 214 5.09 21.78 4.15
N LYS A 215 4.45 20.66 4.48
CA LYS A 215 3.44 20.00 3.63
C LYS A 215 2.37 19.32 4.49
N LYS A 216 1.12 19.36 4.03
CA LYS A 216 0.02 18.60 4.61
C LYS A 216 -0.49 17.55 3.61
N ASN A 217 -1.00 16.44 4.11
CA ASN A 217 -1.67 15.43 3.31
C ASN A 217 -3.12 15.85 2.97
N ASP A 218 -3.82 15.03 2.15
CA ASP A 218 -5.20 15.29 1.71
C ASP A 218 -6.20 15.41 2.87
N SER A 219 -5.88 14.84 4.04
CA SER A 219 -6.66 14.96 5.27
C SER A 219 -6.32 16.19 6.11
N GLY A 220 -5.47 17.10 5.62
CA GLY A 220 -5.04 18.32 6.30
C GLY A 220 -4.02 18.11 7.42
N LYS A 221 -3.54 16.88 7.65
CA LYS A 221 -2.53 16.55 8.66
C LYS A 221 -1.10 16.77 8.13
N PRO A 222 -0.12 17.10 9.00
CA PRO A 222 1.28 17.20 8.59
C PRO A 222 1.76 15.93 7.87
N SER A 223 2.35 16.10 6.68
CA SER A 223 2.90 14.99 5.91
C SER A 223 4.22 14.49 6.52
N THR A 224 4.44 13.19 6.40
CA THR A 224 5.71 12.55 6.72
C THR A 224 6.19 11.67 5.56
N ASP A 225 5.78 11.98 4.33
CA ASP A 225 6.23 11.26 3.13
C ASP A 225 7.73 11.47 2.85
N GLU A 226 8.29 10.66 1.97
CA GLU A 226 9.71 10.66 1.64
C GLU A 226 10.17 12.03 1.10
N GLU A 227 9.33 12.68 0.29
CA GLU A 227 9.58 14.02 -0.24
C GLU A 227 9.67 15.05 0.88
N THR A 228 8.72 15.04 1.82
CA THR A 228 8.70 15.94 2.98
C THR A 228 9.93 15.73 3.86
N LEU A 229 10.30 14.46 4.15
CA LEU A 229 11.50 14.17 4.94
C LEU A 229 12.77 14.67 4.27
N THR A 230 12.89 14.46 2.95
CA THR A 230 14.04 14.94 2.17
C THR A 230 14.13 16.47 2.18
N ASN A 231 13.00 17.17 1.97
CA ASN A 231 12.94 18.61 2.01
C ASN A 231 13.29 19.16 3.40
N LEU A 232 12.75 18.56 4.46
CA LEU A 232 13.13 18.94 5.84
C LEU A 232 14.61 18.72 6.09
N ARG A 233 15.19 17.61 5.59
CA ARG A 233 16.63 17.36 5.73
C ARG A 233 17.49 18.45 5.09
N LEU A 234 17.08 18.96 3.92
CA LEU A 234 17.76 20.05 3.22
C LEU A 234 17.73 21.39 4.02
N THR A 235 16.71 21.60 4.85
CA THR A 235 16.63 22.80 5.70
C THR A 235 17.58 22.76 6.90
N VAL A 236 18.02 21.57 7.31
CA VAL A 236 18.89 21.40 8.49
C VAL A 236 20.35 21.58 8.11
N LYS A 237 20.91 22.75 8.42
CA LYS A 237 22.27 23.12 8.03
C LYS A 237 23.39 22.33 8.74
N LYS A 238 23.17 21.93 10.01
CA LYS A 238 24.16 21.20 10.81
C LYS A 238 24.01 19.70 10.63
N PRO A 239 24.93 18.97 9.98
CA PRO A 239 24.80 17.53 9.69
C PRO A 239 24.75 16.67 10.96
N ASP A 240 25.47 17.04 12.01
CA ASP A 240 25.53 16.29 13.26
C ASP A 240 24.46 16.72 14.29
N SER A 241 23.51 17.55 13.89
CA SER A 241 22.42 17.93 14.78
C SER A 241 21.48 16.77 15.03
N PRO A 242 20.85 16.68 16.22
CA PRO A 242 19.86 15.62 16.49
C PRO A 242 18.74 15.54 15.45
N LYS A 243 18.37 16.67 14.82
CA LYS A 243 17.39 16.76 13.75
C LYS A 243 17.90 16.11 12.47
N ALA A 244 19.14 16.36 12.07
CA ALA A 244 19.74 15.79 10.87
C ALA A 244 19.92 14.28 11.03
N VAL A 245 20.53 13.84 12.13
CA VAL A 245 20.76 12.43 12.44
C VAL A 245 19.45 11.64 12.43
N PHE A 246 18.40 12.19 13.05
CA PHE A 246 17.08 11.54 13.04
C PHE A 246 16.50 11.41 11.62
N LEU A 247 16.55 12.48 10.82
CA LEU A 247 16.00 12.42 9.44
C LEU A 247 16.80 11.49 8.54
N ASP A 248 18.13 11.50 8.64
CA ASP A 248 19.00 10.60 7.86
C ASP A 248 18.73 9.13 8.23
N SER A 249 18.67 8.81 9.53
CA SER A 249 18.34 7.45 9.99
C SER A 249 16.93 7.01 9.60
N LEU A 250 15.95 7.92 9.62
CA LEU A 250 14.57 7.60 9.23
C LEU A 250 14.45 7.38 7.73
N LEU A 251 15.15 8.16 6.90
CA LEU A 251 15.20 7.96 5.45
C LEU A 251 15.91 6.64 5.09
N GLU A 252 17.01 6.32 5.76
CA GLU A 252 17.69 5.03 5.62
C GLU A 252 16.78 3.86 5.97
N LEU A 253 16.12 3.91 7.13
CA LEU A 253 15.17 2.88 7.55
C LEU A 253 14.07 2.66 6.51
N ARG A 254 13.46 3.74 6.01
CA ARG A 254 12.41 3.65 4.98
C ARG A 254 12.92 3.09 3.67
N GLY A 255 14.15 3.43 3.28
CA GLY A 255 14.81 2.83 2.12
C GLY A 255 14.95 1.33 2.28
N LEU A 256 15.48 0.85 3.41
CA LEU A 256 15.62 -0.56 3.72
C LEU A 256 14.26 -1.29 3.76
N GLU A 257 13.27 -0.72 4.45
CA GLU A 257 11.92 -1.31 4.51
C GLU A 257 11.24 -1.39 3.15
N LYS A 258 11.41 -0.38 2.29
CA LYS A 258 10.90 -0.38 0.92
C LYS A 258 11.57 -1.45 0.06
N MET A 259 12.90 -1.58 0.14
CA MET A 259 13.64 -2.63 -0.58
C MET A 259 13.19 -4.01 -0.11
N TYR A 260 13.11 -4.22 1.19
CA TYR A 260 12.68 -5.48 1.77
C TYR A 260 11.25 -5.85 1.36
N LYS A 261 10.26 -5.01 1.71
CA LYS A 261 8.83 -5.32 1.51
C LYS A 261 8.42 -5.40 0.05
N THR A 262 8.97 -4.54 -0.80
CA THR A 262 8.53 -4.46 -2.19
C THR A 262 9.25 -5.45 -3.09
N TYR A 263 10.58 -5.58 -2.92
CA TYR A 263 11.42 -6.27 -3.89
C TYR A 263 12.03 -7.57 -3.37
N ILE A 264 12.15 -7.78 -2.06
CA ILE A 264 12.68 -9.02 -1.52
C ILE A 264 11.53 -9.92 -1.07
N GLU A 265 10.82 -9.54 -0.02
CA GLU A 265 9.67 -10.27 0.52
C GLU A 265 8.51 -10.33 -0.50
N GLY A 266 8.16 -9.17 -1.10
CA GLY A 266 7.07 -9.10 -2.08
C GLY A 266 7.34 -9.89 -3.37
N TRP A 267 8.60 -10.10 -3.76
CA TRP A 267 8.94 -10.99 -4.87
C TRP A 267 8.96 -12.44 -4.42
N HIS A 268 9.46 -12.73 -3.22
CA HIS A 268 9.40 -14.06 -2.63
C HIS A 268 7.97 -14.62 -2.63
N GLU A 269 7.03 -13.85 -2.12
CA GLU A 269 5.62 -14.23 -2.04
C GLU A 269 4.94 -14.39 -3.40
N LYS A 270 5.37 -13.63 -4.40
CA LYS A 270 4.75 -13.59 -5.74
C LYS A 270 5.43 -14.50 -6.76
N THR A 271 6.59 -15.06 -6.44
CA THR A 271 7.25 -16.03 -7.29
C THR A 271 6.46 -17.31 -7.31
N GLN A 272 6.01 -17.74 -8.50
CA GLN A 272 5.19 -18.94 -8.69
C GLN A 272 6.03 -20.22 -8.69
N ASP A 273 5.39 -21.37 -8.83
CA ASP A 273 6.05 -22.70 -8.78
C ASP A 273 7.07 -22.91 -9.91
N ASP A 274 7.00 -22.13 -10.96
CA ASP A 274 7.97 -22.12 -12.08
C ASP A 274 9.21 -21.21 -11.83
N ASP A 275 9.38 -20.73 -10.60
CA ASP A 275 10.40 -19.78 -10.18
C ASP A 275 10.36 -18.43 -10.91
N ARG A 276 9.17 -17.99 -11.36
CA ARG A 276 9.01 -16.76 -12.11
C ARG A 276 8.05 -15.80 -11.45
N LEU A 277 8.31 -14.51 -11.69
CA LEU A 277 7.40 -13.41 -11.39
C LEU A 277 6.59 -13.07 -12.64
N HIS A 278 5.28 -13.26 -12.56
CA HIS A 278 4.35 -12.94 -13.63
C HIS A 278 3.66 -11.59 -13.35
N GLY A 279 4.36 -10.51 -13.65
CA GLY A 279 3.80 -9.16 -13.54
C GLY A 279 2.76 -8.88 -14.63
N ARG A 280 1.90 -7.90 -14.39
CA ARG A 280 0.86 -7.45 -15.34
C ARG A 280 1.25 -6.13 -15.96
N PHE A 281 1.03 -5.98 -17.26
CA PHE A 281 1.21 -4.73 -17.98
C PHE A 281 -0.14 -4.12 -18.38
N LEU A 282 -0.34 -2.87 -18.03
CA LEU A 282 -1.59 -2.15 -18.24
C LEU A 282 -1.40 -1.07 -19.31
N ILE A 283 -1.84 -1.32 -20.54
CA ILE A 283 -1.82 -0.35 -21.64
C ILE A 283 -2.65 0.89 -21.29
N ARG A 284 -3.73 0.71 -20.54
CA ARG A 284 -4.67 1.77 -20.11
C ARG A 284 -4.36 2.35 -18.73
N GLY A 285 -3.18 2.11 -18.20
CA GLY A 285 -2.83 2.47 -16.82
C GLY A 285 -2.50 3.95 -16.61
N THR A 286 -2.20 4.68 -17.71
CA THR A 286 -1.83 6.10 -17.65
C THR A 286 -2.59 6.92 -18.69
N THR A 287 -2.79 8.20 -18.44
CA THR A 287 -3.39 9.15 -19.40
C THR A 287 -2.42 9.55 -20.51
N SER A 288 -1.12 9.41 -20.25
CA SER A 288 -0.05 9.78 -21.21
C SER A 288 0.24 8.71 -22.29
N GLY A 289 -0.46 7.58 -22.29
CA GLY A 289 -0.19 6.46 -23.20
C GLY A 289 1.03 5.61 -22.85
N ARG A 290 1.71 5.88 -21.71
CA ARG A 290 2.78 5.03 -21.20
C ARG A 290 2.21 3.74 -20.63
N LEU A 291 2.96 2.64 -20.75
CA LEU A 291 2.61 1.42 -20.02
C LEU A 291 2.76 1.63 -18.52
N SER A 292 1.88 1.04 -17.74
CA SER A 292 2.09 0.82 -16.31
C SER A 292 2.17 -0.66 -16.01
N SER A 293 2.79 -1.03 -14.91
CA SER A 293 2.95 -2.41 -14.48
C SER A 293 2.47 -2.59 -13.05
N ALA A 294 1.92 -3.78 -12.74
CA ALA A 294 1.39 -4.13 -11.42
C ALA A 294 1.63 -5.61 -11.11
N GLU A 295 1.63 -5.99 -9.86
CA GLU A 295 1.53 -7.36 -9.32
C GLU A 295 2.60 -8.37 -9.80
N PRO A 296 3.90 -8.08 -9.68
CA PRO A 296 4.56 -6.89 -9.17
C PRO A 296 4.81 -5.83 -10.25
N ASN A 297 5.11 -4.59 -9.83
CA ASN A 297 5.49 -3.53 -10.76
C ASN A 297 6.94 -3.74 -11.23
N ALA A 298 7.11 -4.38 -12.38
CA ALA A 298 8.41 -4.67 -12.96
C ALA A 298 9.10 -3.45 -13.62
N GLN A 299 8.38 -2.33 -13.80
CA GLN A 299 8.93 -1.11 -14.42
C GLN A 299 9.62 -0.17 -13.40
N GLN A 300 9.41 -0.39 -12.10
CA GLN A 300 9.98 0.46 -11.04
C GLN A 300 11.10 -0.22 -10.26
N ILE A 301 11.79 -1.19 -10.85
CA ILE A 301 12.93 -1.85 -10.21
C ILE A 301 14.03 -0.82 -9.95
N PRO A 302 14.57 -0.72 -8.70
CA PRO A 302 15.59 0.25 -8.36
C PRO A 302 16.82 0.17 -9.24
N LYS A 303 17.46 1.32 -9.47
CA LYS A 303 18.76 1.33 -10.17
C LYS A 303 19.80 0.58 -9.31
N THR A 304 20.75 -0.05 -9.97
CA THR A 304 21.86 -0.78 -9.32
C THR A 304 22.69 0.14 -8.40
N SER A 305 22.72 1.44 -8.66
CA SER A 305 23.36 2.43 -7.79
C SER A 305 22.63 2.66 -6.47
N VAL A 306 21.34 2.32 -6.37
CA VAL A 306 20.55 2.41 -5.13
C VAL A 306 20.75 1.15 -4.31
N ASP A 307 20.53 0.00 -4.93
CA ASP A 307 20.81 -1.30 -4.34
C ASP A 307 21.15 -2.33 -5.44
N PRO A 308 22.39 -2.77 -5.51
CA PRO A 308 22.83 -3.72 -6.54
C PRO A 308 22.21 -5.10 -6.39
N ASN A 309 21.76 -5.49 -5.20
CA ASN A 309 21.31 -6.84 -4.91
C ASN A 309 19.89 -7.09 -5.42
N ILE A 310 19.07 -6.05 -5.49
CA ILE A 310 17.67 -6.20 -5.96
C ILE A 310 17.62 -6.79 -7.37
N LYS A 311 18.45 -6.29 -8.28
CA LYS A 311 18.48 -6.81 -9.66
C LYS A 311 19.15 -8.16 -9.80
N LYS A 312 20.09 -8.52 -8.89
CA LYS A 312 20.78 -9.80 -8.92
C LYS A 312 19.85 -10.99 -8.65
N GLN A 313 18.70 -10.76 -8.04
CA GLN A 313 17.67 -11.79 -7.88
C GLN A 313 17.10 -12.25 -9.22
N LEU A 314 17.12 -11.38 -10.24
CA LEU A 314 16.61 -11.69 -11.58
C LEU A 314 17.75 -12.28 -12.40
N VAL A 315 17.68 -13.56 -12.69
CA VAL A 315 18.68 -14.29 -13.43
C VAL A 315 18.11 -14.88 -14.70
N ALA A 316 18.95 -15.04 -15.72
CA ALA A 316 18.54 -15.75 -16.92
C ALA A 316 18.49 -17.26 -16.64
N PRO A 317 17.44 -17.98 -17.06
CA PRO A 317 17.41 -19.44 -16.97
C PRO A 317 18.62 -20.08 -17.65
N LYS A 318 19.02 -21.27 -17.17
CA LYS A 318 20.18 -22.01 -17.73
C LYS A 318 20.06 -22.14 -19.26
N GLY A 319 21.10 -21.76 -19.97
CA GLY A 319 21.14 -21.79 -21.44
C GLY A 319 20.54 -20.58 -22.14
N THR A 320 20.16 -19.53 -21.37
CA THR A 320 19.64 -18.27 -21.91
C THR A 320 20.45 -17.07 -21.40
N LEU A 321 20.24 -15.90 -21.98
CA LEU A 321 20.89 -14.65 -21.59
C LEU A 321 19.84 -13.53 -21.55
N TYR A 322 20.01 -12.58 -20.62
CA TYR A 322 19.33 -11.28 -20.72
C TYR A 322 20.07 -10.40 -21.71
N ILE A 323 19.32 -9.78 -22.60
CA ILE A 323 19.82 -8.77 -23.53
C ILE A 323 19.23 -7.43 -23.08
N ALA A 324 20.11 -6.46 -22.82
CA ALA A 324 19.73 -5.08 -22.57
C ALA A 324 19.96 -4.25 -23.84
N SER A 325 18.98 -3.44 -24.24
CA SER A 325 19.06 -2.51 -25.37
C SER A 325 18.94 -1.08 -24.88
#